data_ed57b1fe57eea67a85d286a97b46b4d4
#
_entry.id   ed57b1fe57eea67a85d286a97b46b4d4
#
_cell.length_a   1.000
_cell.length_b   1.000
_cell.length_c   1.000
_cell.angle_alpha   90.00
_cell.angle_beta   90.00
_cell.angle_gamma   90.00
#
_symmetry.space_group_name_H-M   'P 1'
#
loop_
_entity.id
_entity.type
_entity.pdbx_description
1 polymer ?
#
loop_
_entity_poly.entity_id
_entity_poly.type
_entity_poly.pdbx_seq_one_letter_code
_entity_poly.pdbx_strand_id
1 'polypeptide(L)'
;MTAVVKAAAGPGAEIDQVAIPEPSGKEVLIEVAASSICGTDVHIFDWNDWAQRHIHPPRVFGHEMAGHVVLTGPAVTDLKPGTFVAAETHVVDHTCRQCLRGLYHLCENTRVLGVDRDGSFARYVLLPAENCWRNATGLSPEIAALQEPFGNAVHAAFAGPLKDNAVAIFGLGPIGLCAVAIARAEGAAAVYGVEPNPFRRELAERMGATAVFAPSDSTVQDLKKANGGVGVDVVLEMSGHPVAVEQGLQVLHRGGWVSLLGIGDRPVTLDLNDLVVTKGITIYGIFGRRIWDTWERTSSYLSTGKVDVTPLITHRFPLDDFPEAMAQMKSGRSGKVVLLPTGG
;
A
#
# COMPACT_ATOMS: atom_id res chain seq x y z
N MET A 1 6.18 17.45 20.80
CA MET A 1 6.88 16.40 20.06
C MET A 1 7.18 16.86 18.66
N THR A 2 8.30 16.43 18.09
CA THR A 2 8.62 16.69 16.68
C THR A 2 7.64 15.96 15.77
N ALA A 3 7.15 16.64 14.74
CA ALA A 3 6.26 16.11 13.72
C ALA A 3 6.46 16.80 12.36
N VAL A 4 6.14 16.09 11.28
CA VAL A 4 6.06 16.68 9.94
C VAL A 4 4.63 17.15 9.71
N VAL A 5 4.48 18.45 9.54
CA VAL A 5 3.18 19.13 9.51
C VAL A 5 2.91 19.75 8.15
N LYS A 6 1.76 19.48 7.60
CA LYS A 6 1.16 20.29 6.55
C LYS A 6 0.52 21.50 7.22
N ALA A 7 1.28 22.56 7.45
CA ALA A 7 0.84 23.72 8.25
C ALA A 7 -0.19 24.57 7.52
N ALA A 8 -0.04 24.70 6.18
CA ALA A 8 -0.92 25.52 5.35
C ALA A 8 -1.19 24.88 3.98
N ALA A 9 -2.20 25.40 3.28
CA ALA A 9 -2.46 25.08 1.89
C ALA A 9 -1.30 25.56 0.99
N GLY A 10 -0.77 24.65 0.17
CA GLY A 10 0.39 24.92 -0.71
C GLY A 10 1.42 23.79 -0.70
N PRO A 11 2.37 23.76 -1.63
CA PRO A 11 3.45 22.76 -1.66
C PRO A 11 4.35 22.84 -0.43
N GLY A 12 4.92 21.68 -0.03
CA GLY A 12 5.84 21.55 1.08
C GLY A 12 5.20 21.02 2.37
N ALA A 13 6.03 20.85 3.37
CA ALA A 13 5.68 20.50 4.75
C ALA A 13 6.76 21.05 5.68
N GLU A 14 6.43 21.23 6.94
CA GLU A 14 7.32 21.79 7.95
C GLU A 14 7.59 20.74 9.03
N ILE A 15 8.80 20.75 9.58
CA ILE A 15 9.11 20.01 10.81
C ILE A 15 8.85 20.97 11.96
N ASP A 16 7.89 20.64 12.82
CA ASP A 16 7.43 21.52 13.90
C ASP A 16 7.25 20.78 15.22
N GLN A 17 7.12 21.53 16.31
CA GLN A 17 6.81 21.03 17.63
C GLN A 17 5.30 21.11 17.87
N VAL A 18 4.67 19.95 17.97
CA VAL A 18 3.23 19.85 18.25
C VAL A 18 2.98 19.28 19.65
N ALA A 19 1.81 19.51 20.20
CA ALA A 19 1.41 18.88 21.46
C ALA A 19 1.38 17.35 21.33
N ILE A 20 1.75 16.63 22.38
CA ILE A 20 1.54 15.18 22.46
C ILE A 20 0.04 14.97 22.74
N PRO A 21 -0.70 14.21 21.90
CA PRO A 21 -2.11 13.96 22.16
C PRO A 21 -2.31 13.01 23.34
N GLU A 22 -3.43 13.16 24.04
CA GLU A 22 -3.81 12.27 25.13
C GLU A 22 -4.90 11.30 24.68
N PRO A 23 -4.74 9.98 24.96
CA PRO A 23 -5.74 9.00 24.56
C PRO A 23 -6.99 9.10 25.44
N SER A 24 -8.16 9.15 24.80
CA SER A 24 -9.47 9.16 25.43
C SER A 24 -10.27 7.92 25.05
N GLY A 25 -11.28 7.57 25.84
CA GLY A 25 -12.17 6.47 25.53
C GLY A 25 -11.44 5.19 25.13
N LYS A 26 -11.60 4.75 23.89
CA LYS A 26 -10.97 3.55 23.30
C LYS A 26 -9.72 3.84 22.47
N GLU A 27 -9.09 4.98 22.64
CA GLU A 27 -7.87 5.31 21.89
C GLU A 27 -6.60 4.85 22.62
N VAL A 28 -5.54 4.69 21.86
CA VAL A 28 -4.19 4.40 22.37
C VAL A 28 -3.20 5.42 21.80
N LEU A 29 -2.21 5.79 22.60
CA LEU A 29 -1.04 6.54 22.15
C LEU A 29 0.07 5.57 21.84
N ILE A 30 0.63 5.67 20.63
CA ILE A 30 1.68 4.80 20.13
C ILE A 30 2.95 5.63 19.92
N GLU A 31 4.08 5.18 20.48
CA GLU A 31 5.39 5.68 20.10
C GLU A 31 5.81 5.01 18.79
N VAL A 32 5.97 5.82 17.75
CA VAL A 32 6.25 5.35 16.40
C VAL A 32 7.71 4.92 16.29
N ALA A 33 7.94 3.65 16.04
CA ALA A 33 9.28 3.10 15.83
C ALA A 33 9.74 3.21 14.37
N ALA A 34 8.81 3.05 13.43
CA ALA A 34 9.05 3.26 12.00
C ALA A 34 7.77 3.70 11.30
N SER A 35 7.92 4.58 10.31
CA SER A 35 6.85 4.95 9.39
C SER A 35 7.40 5.03 7.97
N SER A 36 6.62 4.69 6.94
CA SER A 36 7.11 4.74 5.57
C SER A 36 6.35 5.74 4.70
N ILE A 37 7.03 6.33 3.71
CA ILE A 37 6.43 7.31 2.82
C ILE A 37 5.64 6.58 1.73
N CYS A 38 4.37 7.01 1.56
CA CYS A 38 3.45 6.56 0.52
C CYS A 38 3.35 7.57 -0.64
N GLY A 39 2.82 7.14 -1.78
CA GLY A 39 2.46 8.04 -2.87
C GLY A 39 1.43 9.11 -2.45
N THR A 40 0.54 8.78 -1.54
CA THR A 40 -0.43 9.73 -0.95
C THR A 40 0.29 10.89 -0.23
N ASP A 41 1.38 10.62 0.47
CA ASP A 41 2.16 11.65 1.15
C ASP A 41 2.84 12.61 0.16
N VAL A 42 3.25 12.10 -1.02
CA VAL A 42 3.76 12.94 -2.12
C VAL A 42 2.65 13.86 -2.64
N HIS A 43 1.42 13.36 -2.80
CA HIS A 43 0.28 14.20 -3.21
C HIS A 43 -0.02 15.31 -2.19
N ILE A 44 0.07 15.01 -0.89
CA ILE A 44 -0.10 15.98 0.19
C ILE A 44 1.03 17.00 0.16
N PHE A 45 2.28 16.55 0.02
CA PHE A 45 3.45 17.41 -0.04
C PHE A 45 3.39 18.35 -1.24
N ASP A 46 3.07 17.85 -2.43
CA ASP A 46 2.98 18.62 -3.68
C ASP A 46 1.73 19.49 -3.77
N TRP A 47 0.74 19.27 -2.90
CA TRP A 47 -0.51 19.99 -2.86
C TRP A 47 -1.29 19.91 -4.17
N ASN A 48 -1.36 18.71 -4.76
CA ASN A 48 -2.08 18.49 -6.01
C ASN A 48 -3.61 18.61 -5.84
N ASP A 49 -4.37 18.49 -6.93
CA ASP A 49 -5.84 18.62 -6.92
C ASP A 49 -6.54 17.66 -5.94
N TRP A 50 -5.98 16.46 -5.74
CA TRP A 50 -6.51 15.53 -4.76
C TRP A 50 -6.30 16.05 -3.33
N ALA A 51 -5.08 16.49 -3.01
CA ALA A 51 -4.75 17.02 -1.68
C ALA A 51 -5.58 18.27 -1.36
N GLN A 52 -5.78 19.16 -2.34
CA GLN A 52 -6.61 20.36 -2.16
C GLN A 52 -8.06 20.05 -1.77
N ARG A 53 -8.59 18.92 -2.21
CA ARG A 53 -9.98 18.52 -1.91
C ARG A 53 -10.13 17.74 -0.60
N HIS A 54 -9.05 17.08 -0.13
CA HIS A 54 -9.16 16.13 0.97
C HIS A 54 -8.39 16.54 2.23
N ILE A 55 -7.35 17.38 2.10
CA ILE A 55 -6.52 17.75 3.25
C ILE A 55 -6.94 19.10 3.81
N HIS A 56 -7.18 19.13 5.11
CA HIS A 56 -7.51 20.32 5.86
C HIS A 56 -6.37 20.67 6.83
N PRO A 57 -5.45 21.57 6.44
CA PRO A 57 -4.35 21.99 7.31
C PRO A 57 -4.86 22.74 8.57
N PRO A 58 -4.12 22.69 9.73
CA PRO A 58 -2.89 21.94 9.90
C PRO A 58 -3.11 20.43 10.01
N ARG A 59 -2.16 19.62 9.49
CA ARG A 59 -2.25 18.16 9.53
C ARG A 59 -0.87 17.53 9.67
N VAL A 60 -0.67 16.66 10.66
CA VAL A 60 0.44 15.70 10.66
C VAL A 60 0.06 14.58 9.70
N PHE A 61 0.88 14.29 8.69
CA PHE A 61 0.58 13.22 7.73
C PHE A 61 1.46 11.99 7.92
N GLY A 62 1.35 10.98 7.04
CA GLY A 62 1.93 9.66 7.23
C GLY A 62 0.92 8.67 7.83
N HIS A 63 0.91 7.45 7.30
CA HIS A 63 -0.11 6.45 7.67
C HIS A 63 0.42 5.00 7.70
N GLU A 64 1.54 4.71 7.08
CA GLU A 64 2.17 3.38 7.09
C GLU A 64 3.13 3.29 8.28
N MET A 65 2.73 2.68 9.40
CA MET A 65 3.54 2.74 10.61
C MET A 65 3.51 1.46 11.47
N ALA A 66 4.54 1.33 12.28
CA ALA A 66 4.58 0.40 13.42
C ALA A 66 5.24 1.07 14.63
N GLY A 67 4.83 0.66 15.83
CA GLY A 67 5.34 1.24 17.06
C GLY A 67 4.83 0.53 18.30
N HIS A 68 5.12 1.10 19.46
CA HIS A 68 4.74 0.53 20.75
C HIS A 68 3.67 1.39 21.42
N VAL A 69 2.62 0.76 21.90
CA VAL A 69 1.62 1.40 22.75
C VAL A 69 2.32 1.94 24.00
N VAL A 70 2.16 3.22 24.30
CA VAL A 70 2.73 3.86 25.51
C VAL A 70 1.66 4.24 26.52
N LEU A 71 0.49 4.67 26.08
CA LEU A 71 -0.66 5.00 26.91
C LEU A 71 -1.95 4.44 26.31
N THR A 72 -2.90 4.15 27.18
CA THR A 72 -4.24 3.66 26.77
C THR A 72 -5.32 4.54 27.39
N GLY A 73 -6.36 4.81 26.63
CA GLY A 73 -7.57 5.41 27.15
C GLY A 73 -8.31 4.49 28.11
N PRO A 74 -9.19 5.05 28.96
CA PRO A 74 -9.80 4.31 30.08
C PRO A 74 -10.73 3.17 29.66
N ALA A 75 -11.20 3.13 28.42
CA ALA A 75 -12.07 2.08 27.90
C ALA A 75 -11.32 1.01 27.06
N VAL A 76 -9.99 1.08 27.00
CA VAL A 76 -9.16 0.06 26.32
C VAL A 76 -8.89 -1.09 27.29
N THR A 77 -9.28 -2.30 26.92
CA THR A 77 -9.17 -3.49 27.78
C THR A 77 -8.19 -4.53 27.23
N ASP A 78 -7.92 -4.51 25.95
CA ASP A 78 -7.23 -5.58 25.22
C ASP A 78 -5.79 -5.21 24.80
N LEU A 79 -5.42 -3.94 24.79
CA LEU A 79 -4.06 -3.48 24.54
C LEU A 79 -3.42 -2.92 25.81
N LYS A 80 -2.11 -3.16 25.97
CA LYS A 80 -1.33 -2.70 27.13
C LYS A 80 -0.12 -1.90 26.65
N PRO A 81 0.40 -0.95 27.47
CA PRO A 81 1.70 -0.35 27.23
C PRO A 81 2.78 -1.41 26.98
N GLY A 82 3.66 -1.16 26.01
CA GLY A 82 4.67 -2.09 25.53
C GLY A 82 4.20 -3.01 24.39
N THR A 83 2.89 -3.09 24.09
CA THR A 83 2.43 -3.91 22.95
C THR A 83 2.94 -3.30 21.63
N PHE A 84 3.62 -4.14 20.81
CA PHE A 84 4.09 -3.77 19.49
C PHE A 84 2.98 -3.94 18.46
N VAL A 85 2.64 -2.85 17.76
CA VAL A 85 1.50 -2.79 16.83
C VAL A 85 1.86 -2.16 15.49
N ALA A 86 1.10 -2.51 14.45
CA ALA A 86 1.01 -1.77 13.20
C ALA A 86 -0.39 -1.17 13.07
N ALA A 87 -0.56 -0.15 12.22
CA ALA A 87 -1.81 0.58 12.11
C ALA A 87 -2.65 0.15 10.89
N GLU A 88 -3.90 -0.25 11.12
CA GLU A 88 -4.92 -0.15 10.09
C GLU A 88 -5.36 1.31 9.98
N THR A 89 -5.14 1.89 8.82
CA THR A 89 -5.26 3.33 8.62
C THR A 89 -6.69 3.81 8.43
N HIS A 90 -7.62 2.92 8.07
CA HIS A 90 -9.03 3.24 7.88
C HIS A 90 -9.79 3.10 9.19
N VAL A 91 -10.11 4.22 9.82
CA VAL A 91 -10.99 4.27 10.99
C VAL A 91 -12.43 4.29 10.50
N VAL A 92 -13.18 3.23 10.78
CA VAL A 92 -14.54 3.01 10.27
C VAL A 92 -15.60 3.38 11.31
N ASP A 93 -16.83 3.63 10.87
CA ASP A 93 -17.94 4.09 11.74
C ASP A 93 -18.77 2.95 12.35
N HIS A 94 -18.63 1.71 11.87
CA HIS A 94 -19.40 0.53 12.23
C HIS A 94 -20.92 0.64 12.05
N THR A 95 -21.44 1.76 11.54
CA THR A 95 -22.89 2.04 11.49
C THR A 95 -23.44 2.16 10.08
N CYS A 96 -22.61 2.49 9.09
CA CYS A 96 -23.05 2.60 7.71
C CYS A 96 -23.43 1.23 7.11
N ARG A 97 -24.13 1.27 5.98
CA ARG A 97 -24.59 0.05 5.31
C ARG A 97 -23.46 -0.95 5.03
N GLN A 98 -22.30 -0.47 4.64
CA GLN A 98 -21.16 -1.35 4.29
C GLN A 98 -20.56 -1.99 5.55
N CYS A 99 -20.41 -1.22 6.63
CA CYS A 99 -19.93 -1.74 7.91
C CYS A 99 -20.86 -2.83 8.45
N LEU A 100 -22.18 -2.62 8.40
CA LEU A 100 -23.19 -3.60 8.85
C LEU A 100 -23.16 -4.91 8.03
N ARG A 101 -22.56 -4.89 6.83
CA ARG A 101 -22.32 -6.07 5.98
C ARG A 101 -20.93 -6.69 6.15
N GLY A 102 -20.12 -6.17 7.07
CA GLY A 102 -18.73 -6.59 7.27
C GLY A 102 -17.76 -6.10 6.20
N LEU A 103 -18.17 -5.19 5.34
CA LEU A 103 -17.36 -4.59 4.28
C LEU A 103 -16.67 -3.32 4.79
N TYR A 104 -15.92 -3.43 5.87
CA TYR A 104 -15.32 -2.29 6.59
C TYR A 104 -14.44 -1.42 5.71
N HIS A 105 -13.66 -2.01 4.79
CA HIS A 105 -12.82 -1.30 3.82
C HIS A 105 -13.62 -0.40 2.84
N LEU A 106 -14.94 -0.57 2.77
CA LEU A 106 -15.85 0.25 1.97
C LEU A 106 -16.74 1.15 2.86
N CYS A 107 -16.32 1.43 4.09
CA CYS A 107 -17.06 2.32 4.99
C CYS A 107 -17.30 3.68 4.34
N GLU A 108 -18.55 4.13 4.35
CA GLU A 108 -18.95 5.41 3.73
C GLU A 108 -18.44 6.63 4.50
N ASN A 109 -18.10 6.45 5.77
CA ASN A 109 -17.63 7.48 6.69
C ASN A 109 -16.20 7.20 7.18
N THR A 110 -15.39 6.53 6.36
CA THR A 110 -13.99 6.25 6.71
C THR A 110 -13.22 7.54 7.00
N ARG A 111 -12.46 7.53 8.10
CA ARG A 111 -11.48 8.58 8.42
C ARG A 111 -10.07 7.99 8.35
N VAL A 112 -9.28 8.48 7.41
CA VAL A 112 -7.95 7.93 7.11
C VAL A 112 -6.89 8.61 7.96
N LEU A 113 -6.02 7.81 8.58
CA LEU A 113 -4.84 8.29 9.31
C LEU A 113 -3.94 9.10 8.36
N GLY A 114 -3.44 10.25 8.82
CA GLY A 114 -2.59 11.14 8.01
C GLY A 114 -3.34 11.96 6.94
N VAL A 115 -4.65 11.75 6.79
CA VAL A 115 -5.52 12.49 5.85
C VAL A 115 -6.63 13.21 6.64
N ASP A 116 -7.55 12.47 7.23
CA ASP A 116 -8.69 13.02 7.99
C ASP A 116 -8.38 13.23 9.47
N ARG A 117 -7.35 12.60 9.97
CA ARG A 117 -6.82 12.72 11.32
C ARG A 117 -5.30 12.71 11.30
N ASP A 118 -4.65 13.24 12.36
CA ASP A 118 -3.20 13.32 12.43
C ASP A 118 -2.54 11.96 12.32
N GLY A 119 -1.46 11.92 11.54
CA GLY A 119 -0.75 10.73 11.11
C GLY A 119 0.51 10.42 11.89
N SER A 120 1.34 9.57 11.28
CA SER A 120 2.48 8.90 11.92
C SER A 120 3.85 9.52 11.63
N PHE A 121 3.93 10.62 10.87
CA PHE A 121 5.20 11.33 10.72
C PHE A 121 5.44 12.23 11.94
N ALA A 122 5.45 11.59 13.10
CA ALA A 122 5.66 12.19 14.41
C ALA A 122 6.21 11.13 15.37
N ARG A 123 6.76 11.59 16.50
CA ARG A 123 7.20 10.66 17.55
C ARG A 123 6.06 9.83 18.12
N TYR A 124 4.88 10.41 18.26
CA TYR A 124 3.69 9.71 18.77
C TYR A 124 2.50 9.91 17.84
N VAL A 125 1.63 8.90 17.80
CA VAL A 125 0.36 8.94 17.06
C VAL A 125 -0.77 8.41 17.92
N LEU A 126 -1.96 9.00 17.77
CA LEU A 126 -3.18 8.59 18.46
C LEU A 126 -4.05 7.77 17.50
N LEU A 127 -4.47 6.57 17.93
CA LEU A 127 -5.26 5.66 17.10
C LEU A 127 -6.32 4.95 17.96
N PRO A 128 -7.52 4.62 17.41
CA PRO A 128 -8.43 3.70 18.08
C PRO A 128 -7.76 2.34 18.30
N ALA A 129 -7.97 1.73 19.47
CA ALA A 129 -7.35 0.44 19.82
C ALA A 129 -7.70 -0.66 18.81
N GLU A 130 -8.92 -0.64 18.26
CA GLU A 130 -9.37 -1.57 17.24
C GLU A 130 -8.61 -1.47 15.92
N ASN A 131 -7.97 -0.34 15.64
CA ASN A 131 -7.14 -0.14 14.46
C ASN A 131 -5.69 -0.61 14.65
N CYS A 132 -5.35 -1.17 15.82
CA CYS A 132 -4.03 -1.63 16.15
C CYS A 132 -3.89 -3.14 15.90
N TRP A 133 -3.12 -3.51 14.89
CA TRP A 133 -2.73 -4.89 14.65
C TRP A 133 -1.53 -5.27 15.50
N ARG A 134 -1.65 -6.33 16.32
CA ARG A 134 -0.54 -6.83 17.13
C ARG A 134 0.47 -7.57 16.27
N ASN A 135 1.72 -7.13 16.33
CA ASN A 135 2.79 -7.74 15.56
C ASN A 135 3.34 -8.98 16.25
N ALA A 136 3.85 -9.92 15.46
CA ALA A 136 4.58 -11.07 15.96
C ALA A 136 5.90 -10.62 16.60
N THR A 137 6.33 -11.36 17.63
CA THR A 137 7.65 -11.16 18.27
C THR A 137 8.77 -11.36 17.25
N GLY A 138 9.72 -10.42 17.20
CA GLY A 138 10.88 -10.47 16.29
C GLY A 138 10.66 -9.87 14.91
N LEU A 139 9.46 -9.42 14.57
CA LEU A 139 9.24 -8.65 13.35
C LEU A 139 9.87 -7.27 13.54
N SER A 140 10.72 -6.82 12.57
CA SER A 140 11.33 -5.50 12.66
C SER A 140 10.29 -4.40 12.48
N PRO A 141 10.45 -3.22 13.13
CA PRO A 141 9.53 -2.09 12.98
C PRO A 141 9.36 -1.64 11.53
N GLU A 142 10.42 -1.67 10.76
CA GLU A 142 10.41 -1.28 9.34
C GLU A 142 9.53 -2.22 8.50
N ILE A 143 9.68 -3.54 8.69
CA ILE A 143 8.83 -4.53 8.01
C ILE A 143 7.39 -4.43 8.51
N ALA A 144 7.21 -4.23 9.82
CA ALA A 144 5.88 -4.09 10.40
C ALA A 144 5.14 -2.86 9.86
N ALA A 145 5.82 -1.74 9.60
CA ALA A 145 5.25 -0.55 8.98
C ALA A 145 4.77 -0.82 7.53
N LEU A 146 5.40 -1.77 6.83
CA LEU A 146 5.00 -2.15 5.48
C LEU A 146 3.76 -3.06 5.41
N GLN A 147 3.21 -3.51 6.53
CA GLN A 147 2.00 -4.35 6.52
C GLN A 147 0.81 -3.62 5.87
N GLU A 148 0.75 -2.31 6.02
CA GLU A 148 -0.31 -1.49 5.41
C GLU A 148 -0.29 -1.61 3.88
N PRO A 149 0.78 -1.22 3.15
CA PRO A 149 0.81 -1.33 1.69
C PRO A 149 0.87 -2.78 1.21
N PHE A 150 1.49 -3.69 1.97
CA PHE A 150 1.50 -5.12 1.67
C PHE A 150 0.09 -5.71 1.68
N GLY A 151 -0.75 -5.30 2.62
CA GLY A 151 -2.15 -5.72 2.70
C GLY A 151 -2.97 -5.33 1.47
N ASN A 152 -2.68 -4.20 0.82
CA ASN A 152 -3.29 -3.84 -0.46
C ASN A 152 -2.91 -4.83 -1.57
N ALA A 153 -1.62 -5.22 -1.63
CA ALA A 153 -1.16 -6.25 -2.57
C ALA A 153 -1.80 -7.62 -2.28
N VAL A 154 -1.96 -7.99 -1.01
CA VAL A 154 -2.68 -9.20 -0.59
C VAL A 154 -4.12 -9.17 -1.08
N HIS A 155 -4.84 -8.06 -0.87
CA HIS A 155 -6.23 -7.94 -1.33
C HIS A 155 -6.35 -8.13 -2.85
N ALA A 156 -5.48 -7.49 -3.62
CA ALA A 156 -5.48 -7.61 -5.08
C ALA A 156 -5.08 -9.01 -5.56
N ALA A 157 -4.05 -9.60 -4.97
CA ALA A 157 -3.50 -10.89 -5.36
C ALA A 157 -4.44 -12.06 -5.05
N PHE A 158 -5.26 -11.94 -3.99
CA PHE A 158 -6.19 -12.99 -3.58
C PHE A 158 -7.65 -12.77 -4.04
N ALA A 159 -7.87 -11.92 -5.04
CA ALA A 159 -9.16 -11.82 -5.71
C ALA A 159 -9.51 -13.11 -6.47
N GLY A 160 -8.51 -13.85 -6.94
CA GLY A 160 -8.62 -15.15 -7.60
C GLY A 160 -7.39 -16.04 -7.37
N PRO A 161 -7.32 -17.23 -7.99
CA PRO A 161 -6.22 -18.16 -7.83
C PRO A 161 -4.95 -17.68 -8.55
N LEU A 162 -3.78 -17.85 -7.89
CA LEU A 162 -2.45 -17.53 -8.44
C LEU A 162 -1.64 -18.79 -8.77
N LYS A 163 -1.82 -19.86 -7.97
CA LYS A 163 -1.04 -21.09 -8.10
C LYS A 163 -1.16 -21.69 -9.50
N ASP A 164 -0.02 -22.06 -10.07
CA ASP A 164 0.13 -22.65 -11.39
C ASP A 164 -0.29 -21.76 -12.57
N ASN A 165 -0.63 -20.48 -12.31
CA ASN A 165 -1.03 -19.48 -13.29
C ASN A 165 0.14 -18.57 -13.70
N ALA A 166 0.13 -18.10 -14.96
CA ALA A 166 0.98 -17.01 -15.41
C ALA A 166 0.37 -15.67 -15.01
N VAL A 167 1.11 -14.84 -14.28
CA VAL A 167 0.67 -13.58 -13.71
C VAL A 167 1.42 -12.41 -14.36
N ALA A 168 0.72 -11.41 -14.86
CA ALA A 168 1.32 -10.13 -15.28
C ALA A 168 0.91 -9.01 -14.32
N ILE A 169 1.89 -8.22 -13.88
CA ILE A 169 1.71 -7.11 -12.94
C ILE A 169 2.06 -5.82 -13.67
N PHE A 170 1.08 -4.94 -13.84
CA PHE A 170 1.24 -3.64 -14.46
C PHE A 170 1.38 -2.55 -13.38
N GLY A 171 2.54 -1.87 -13.36
CA GLY A 171 2.95 -0.95 -12.31
C GLY A 171 3.69 -1.67 -11.19
N LEU A 172 5.01 -1.46 -11.11
CA LEU A 172 5.89 -2.04 -10.09
C LEU A 172 6.29 -0.98 -9.03
N GLY A 173 5.31 -0.15 -8.64
CA GLY A 173 5.41 0.63 -7.40
C GLY A 173 5.49 -0.31 -6.18
N PRO A 174 5.61 0.23 -4.96
CA PRO A 174 5.75 -0.61 -3.76
C PRO A 174 4.69 -1.71 -3.62
N ILE A 175 3.42 -1.43 -3.96
CA ILE A 175 2.34 -2.44 -3.92
C ILE A 175 2.55 -3.50 -5.00
N GLY A 176 2.91 -3.10 -6.23
CA GLY A 176 3.19 -4.05 -7.31
C GLY A 176 4.39 -4.94 -7.03
N LEU A 177 5.44 -4.39 -6.41
CA LEU A 177 6.61 -5.18 -5.96
C LEU A 177 6.21 -6.20 -4.89
N CYS A 178 5.36 -5.82 -3.93
CA CYS A 178 4.78 -6.78 -2.98
C CYS A 178 3.97 -7.87 -3.70
N ALA A 179 3.18 -7.50 -4.72
CA ALA A 179 2.40 -8.47 -5.50
C ALA A 179 3.29 -9.46 -6.28
N VAL A 180 4.46 -9.04 -6.77
CA VAL A 180 5.47 -9.96 -7.36
C VAL A 180 5.89 -11.02 -6.35
N ALA A 181 6.29 -10.60 -5.15
CA ALA A 181 6.74 -11.52 -4.11
C ALA A 181 5.61 -12.45 -3.63
N ILE A 182 4.38 -11.94 -3.51
CA ILE A 182 3.20 -12.75 -3.16
C ILE A 182 2.92 -13.78 -4.25
N ALA A 183 2.89 -13.40 -5.52
CA ALA A 183 2.60 -14.31 -6.62
C ALA A 183 3.64 -15.44 -6.68
N ARG A 184 4.92 -15.15 -6.47
CA ARG A 184 5.97 -16.16 -6.37
C ARG A 184 5.78 -17.10 -5.18
N ALA A 185 5.50 -16.55 -4.01
CA ALA A 185 5.27 -17.32 -2.78
C ALA A 185 4.02 -18.24 -2.86
N GLU A 186 3.04 -17.85 -3.68
CA GLU A 186 1.83 -18.65 -3.94
C GLU A 186 1.98 -19.66 -5.08
N GLY A 187 3.17 -19.78 -5.67
CA GLY A 187 3.45 -20.80 -6.68
C GLY A 187 2.89 -20.46 -8.06
N ALA A 188 2.85 -19.17 -8.43
CA ALA A 188 2.58 -18.77 -9.80
C ALA A 188 3.60 -19.42 -10.76
N ALA A 189 3.13 -19.93 -11.92
CA ALA A 189 3.98 -20.58 -12.92
C ALA A 189 5.01 -19.59 -13.49
N ALA A 190 4.60 -18.35 -13.72
CA ALA A 190 5.46 -17.24 -14.12
C ALA A 190 4.91 -15.93 -13.57
N VAL A 191 5.81 -14.96 -13.28
CA VAL A 191 5.45 -13.61 -12.82
C VAL A 191 6.15 -12.60 -13.72
N TYR A 192 5.38 -11.85 -14.48
CA TYR A 192 5.85 -10.83 -15.40
C TYR A 192 5.53 -9.44 -14.84
N GLY A 193 6.48 -8.52 -14.95
CA GLY A 193 6.29 -7.14 -14.53
C GLY A 193 6.35 -6.16 -15.70
N VAL A 194 5.49 -5.13 -15.71
CA VAL A 194 5.53 -4.02 -16.67
C VAL A 194 5.66 -2.71 -15.91
N GLU A 195 6.77 -1.98 -16.14
CA GLU A 195 7.10 -0.77 -15.38
C GLU A 195 8.04 0.14 -16.19
N PRO A 196 7.77 1.43 -16.35
CA PRO A 196 8.66 2.34 -17.06
C PRO A 196 9.98 2.60 -16.34
N ASN A 197 9.99 2.59 -15.00
CA ASN A 197 11.15 2.92 -14.20
C ASN A 197 12.15 1.74 -14.13
N PRO A 198 13.39 1.88 -14.65
CA PRO A 198 14.37 0.78 -14.66
C PRO A 198 14.76 0.32 -13.24
N PHE A 199 14.88 1.24 -12.29
CA PHE A 199 15.21 0.89 -10.90
C PHE A 199 14.16 -0.04 -10.28
N ARG A 200 12.87 0.21 -10.54
CA ARG A 200 11.78 -0.65 -10.05
C ARG A 200 11.73 -1.99 -10.78
N ARG A 201 12.10 -2.04 -12.06
CA ARG A 201 12.25 -3.32 -12.78
C ARG A 201 13.32 -4.19 -12.14
N GLU A 202 14.50 -3.63 -11.82
CA GLU A 202 15.58 -4.35 -11.11
C GLU A 202 15.13 -4.85 -9.73
N LEU A 203 14.35 -4.05 -8.98
CA LEU A 203 13.77 -4.49 -7.73
C LEU A 203 12.80 -5.67 -7.93
N ALA A 204 11.96 -5.64 -8.96
CA ALA A 204 11.03 -6.72 -9.25
C ALA A 204 11.74 -8.05 -9.58
N GLU A 205 12.84 -8.01 -10.32
CA GLU A 205 13.69 -9.18 -10.57
C GLU A 205 14.25 -9.74 -9.26
N ARG A 206 14.77 -8.88 -8.39
CA ARG A 206 15.25 -9.27 -7.06
C ARG A 206 14.17 -9.85 -6.16
N MET A 207 12.91 -9.42 -6.33
CA MET A 207 11.75 -9.92 -5.60
C MET A 207 11.09 -11.13 -6.26
N GLY A 208 11.66 -11.64 -7.36
CA GLY A 208 11.29 -12.92 -7.97
C GLY A 208 10.45 -12.83 -9.24
N ALA A 209 10.38 -11.69 -9.92
CA ALA A 209 9.80 -11.63 -11.25
C ALA A 209 10.56 -12.54 -12.22
N THR A 210 9.82 -13.28 -13.05
CA THR A 210 10.39 -14.15 -14.09
C THR A 210 11.02 -13.33 -15.22
N ALA A 211 10.35 -12.23 -15.58
CA ALA A 211 10.85 -11.23 -16.51
C ALA A 211 10.14 -9.89 -16.28
N VAL A 212 10.79 -8.80 -16.67
CA VAL A 212 10.26 -7.45 -16.57
C VAL A 212 10.39 -6.71 -17.90
N PHE A 213 9.45 -5.84 -18.20
CA PHE A 213 9.35 -5.12 -19.45
C PHE A 213 9.18 -3.62 -19.22
N ALA A 214 9.81 -2.81 -20.05
CA ALA A 214 9.42 -1.42 -20.19
C ALA A 214 8.14 -1.36 -21.03
N PRO A 215 7.15 -0.53 -20.68
CA PRO A 215 5.92 -0.41 -21.46
C PRO A 215 6.20 0.14 -22.86
N SER A 216 5.56 -0.45 -23.87
CA SER A 216 5.67 -0.07 -25.28
C SER A 216 4.42 -0.54 -26.03
N ASP A 217 4.30 -0.22 -27.31
CA ASP A 217 3.23 -0.72 -28.18
C ASP A 217 3.33 -2.25 -28.38
N SER A 218 4.51 -2.84 -28.19
CA SER A 218 4.72 -4.30 -28.27
C SER A 218 4.53 -5.03 -26.96
N THR A 219 4.22 -4.36 -25.85
CA THR A 219 4.12 -4.98 -24.50
C THR A 219 3.28 -6.26 -24.49
N VAL A 220 2.11 -6.24 -25.12
CA VAL A 220 1.22 -7.41 -25.17
C VAL A 220 1.87 -8.58 -25.91
N GLN A 221 2.54 -8.32 -27.04
CA GLN A 221 3.25 -9.30 -27.84
C GLN A 221 4.48 -9.85 -27.10
N ASP A 222 5.21 -8.98 -26.41
CA ASP A 222 6.40 -9.37 -25.65
C ASP A 222 6.03 -10.26 -24.46
N LEU A 223 4.96 -9.93 -23.74
CA LEU A 223 4.41 -10.77 -22.68
C LEU A 223 3.94 -12.15 -23.22
N LYS A 224 3.20 -12.16 -24.33
CA LYS A 224 2.78 -13.41 -24.96
C LYS A 224 3.98 -14.25 -25.37
N LYS A 225 4.99 -13.65 -26.01
CA LYS A 225 6.22 -14.34 -26.40
C LYS A 225 6.94 -14.94 -25.19
N ALA A 226 7.06 -14.19 -24.10
CA ALA A 226 7.67 -14.66 -22.86
C ALA A 226 6.89 -15.82 -22.22
N ASN A 227 5.56 -15.87 -22.42
CA ASN A 227 4.67 -16.93 -21.93
C ASN A 227 4.37 -17.99 -23.00
N GLY A 228 5.33 -18.35 -23.83
CA GLY A 228 5.20 -19.45 -24.80
C GLY A 228 4.24 -19.18 -25.95
N GLY A 229 3.97 -17.92 -26.29
CA GLY A 229 3.10 -17.51 -27.40
C GLY A 229 1.63 -17.33 -27.01
N VAL A 230 1.29 -17.56 -25.73
CA VAL A 230 -0.08 -17.43 -25.20
C VAL A 230 -0.19 -16.22 -24.25
N GLY A 231 -1.41 -15.79 -23.98
CA GLY A 231 -1.67 -14.76 -23.00
C GLY A 231 -1.41 -15.25 -21.57
N VAL A 232 -1.59 -14.36 -20.59
CA VAL A 232 -1.49 -14.70 -19.17
C VAL A 232 -2.86 -15.05 -18.58
N ASP A 233 -2.86 -15.78 -17.47
CA ASP A 233 -4.08 -16.18 -16.74
C ASP A 233 -4.61 -15.04 -15.85
N VAL A 234 -3.68 -14.26 -15.30
CA VAL A 234 -3.95 -13.27 -14.26
C VAL A 234 -3.28 -11.95 -14.60
N VAL A 235 -4.00 -10.86 -14.37
CA VAL A 235 -3.43 -9.52 -14.38
C VAL A 235 -3.68 -8.84 -13.05
N LEU A 236 -2.62 -8.28 -12.46
CA LEU A 236 -2.71 -7.41 -11.30
C LEU A 236 -2.37 -5.99 -11.77
N GLU A 237 -3.38 -5.14 -11.90
CA GLU A 237 -3.21 -3.77 -12.38
C GLU A 237 -3.06 -2.82 -11.18
N MET A 238 -1.85 -2.29 -10.99
CA MET A 238 -1.42 -1.51 -9.84
C MET A 238 -1.10 -0.05 -10.18
N SER A 239 -1.17 0.34 -11.45
CA SER A 239 -0.77 1.66 -11.91
C SER A 239 -1.92 2.64 -12.08
N GLY A 240 -3.10 2.16 -12.44
CA GLY A 240 -4.25 2.97 -12.85
C GLY A 240 -4.06 3.69 -14.19
N HIS A 241 -2.94 3.45 -14.90
CA HIS A 241 -2.68 4.11 -16.18
C HIS A 241 -3.56 3.50 -17.28
N PRO A 242 -4.30 4.31 -18.08
CA PRO A 242 -5.25 3.82 -19.09
C PRO A 242 -4.68 2.78 -20.05
N VAL A 243 -3.46 3.01 -20.55
CA VAL A 243 -2.80 2.08 -21.47
C VAL A 243 -2.44 0.76 -20.77
N ALA A 244 -2.03 0.81 -19.51
CA ALA A 244 -1.72 -0.39 -18.72
C ALA A 244 -2.97 -1.25 -18.47
N VAL A 245 -4.10 -0.60 -18.14
CA VAL A 245 -5.40 -1.28 -17.99
C VAL A 245 -5.80 -1.97 -19.29
N GLU A 246 -5.72 -1.27 -20.42
CA GLU A 246 -6.07 -1.81 -21.73
C GLU A 246 -5.14 -2.96 -22.13
N GLN A 247 -3.83 -2.78 -22.06
CA GLN A 247 -2.83 -3.82 -22.37
C GLN A 247 -2.98 -5.03 -21.44
N GLY A 248 -3.29 -4.80 -20.15
CA GLY A 248 -3.59 -5.87 -19.19
C GLY A 248 -4.76 -6.72 -19.64
N LEU A 249 -5.87 -6.11 -20.07
CA LEU A 249 -7.02 -6.84 -20.61
C LEU A 249 -6.72 -7.52 -21.94
N GLN A 250 -5.90 -6.90 -22.80
CA GLN A 250 -5.51 -7.48 -24.09
C GLN A 250 -4.64 -8.74 -23.93
N VAL A 251 -3.73 -8.75 -22.95
CA VAL A 251 -2.81 -9.89 -22.72
C VAL A 251 -3.48 -11.07 -22.03
N LEU A 252 -4.57 -10.85 -21.28
CA LEU A 252 -5.33 -11.95 -20.67
C LEU A 252 -5.86 -12.89 -21.74
N HIS A 253 -5.68 -14.20 -21.52
CA HIS A 253 -6.36 -15.18 -22.34
C HIS A 253 -7.82 -15.42 -21.87
N ARG A 254 -8.57 -16.23 -22.59
CA ARG A 254 -9.98 -16.52 -22.27
C ARG A 254 -10.11 -17.21 -20.91
N GLY A 255 -11.09 -16.77 -20.12
CA GLY A 255 -11.33 -17.28 -18.77
C GLY A 255 -10.38 -16.74 -17.70
N GLY A 256 -9.46 -15.83 -18.05
CA GLY A 256 -8.56 -15.17 -17.10
C GLY A 256 -9.29 -14.15 -16.21
N TRP A 257 -8.57 -13.59 -15.26
CA TRP A 257 -9.09 -12.56 -14.37
C TRP A 257 -8.10 -11.41 -14.16
N VAL A 258 -8.64 -10.25 -13.82
CA VAL A 258 -7.87 -9.06 -13.50
C VAL A 258 -8.35 -8.42 -12.19
N SER A 259 -7.43 -7.99 -11.35
CA SER A 259 -7.70 -7.05 -10.25
C SER A 259 -7.23 -5.65 -10.64
N LEU A 260 -8.10 -4.66 -10.48
CA LEU A 260 -7.84 -3.26 -10.71
C LEU A 260 -7.72 -2.56 -9.34
N LEU A 261 -6.50 -2.18 -8.96
CA LEU A 261 -6.21 -1.48 -7.72
C LEU A 261 -5.68 -0.06 -7.98
N GLY A 262 -4.92 0.14 -9.05
CA GLY A 262 -4.37 1.45 -9.40
C GLY A 262 -5.47 2.47 -9.65
N ILE A 263 -5.34 3.66 -9.02
CA ILE A 263 -6.26 4.79 -9.24
C ILE A 263 -5.58 5.73 -10.22
N GLY A 264 -6.16 5.87 -11.41
CA GLY A 264 -5.66 6.75 -12.46
C GLY A 264 -6.18 8.19 -12.33
N ASP A 265 -5.51 9.10 -13.02
CA ASP A 265 -5.83 10.53 -13.07
C ASP A 265 -6.86 10.89 -14.17
N ARG A 266 -7.21 9.94 -15.04
CA ARG A 266 -8.12 10.13 -16.17
C ARG A 266 -8.93 8.87 -16.47
N PRO A 267 -10.09 9.03 -17.17
CA PRO A 267 -10.94 7.90 -17.56
C PRO A 267 -10.23 6.91 -18.48
N VAL A 268 -10.60 5.64 -18.36
CA VAL A 268 -10.18 4.56 -19.26
C VAL A 268 -11.31 4.25 -20.22
N THR A 269 -11.02 4.23 -21.53
CA THR A 269 -11.98 3.82 -22.58
C THR A 269 -11.63 2.40 -23.03
N LEU A 270 -12.58 1.48 -23.00
CA LEU A 270 -12.38 0.07 -23.31
C LEU A 270 -13.47 -0.46 -24.25
N ASP A 271 -13.09 -1.32 -25.18
CA ASP A 271 -14.05 -2.18 -25.87
C ASP A 271 -14.36 -3.40 -24.98
N LEU A 272 -15.47 -3.29 -24.24
CA LEU A 272 -15.88 -4.36 -23.32
C LEU A 272 -16.31 -5.63 -24.07
N ASN A 273 -16.79 -5.54 -25.29
CA ASN A 273 -17.19 -6.72 -26.07
C ASN A 273 -15.97 -7.59 -26.36
N ASP A 274 -14.92 -7.00 -26.91
CA ASP A 274 -13.72 -7.75 -27.30
C ASP A 274 -12.82 -8.10 -26.11
N LEU A 275 -12.66 -7.16 -25.17
CA LEU A 275 -11.70 -7.34 -24.09
C LEU A 275 -12.23 -8.15 -22.90
N VAL A 276 -13.56 -8.18 -22.71
CA VAL A 276 -14.15 -8.79 -21.51
C VAL A 276 -15.14 -9.89 -21.90
N VAL A 277 -16.22 -9.52 -22.65
CA VAL A 277 -17.35 -10.42 -22.88
C VAL A 277 -16.94 -11.65 -23.71
N THR A 278 -16.31 -11.45 -24.88
CA THR A 278 -15.89 -12.55 -25.77
C THR A 278 -14.79 -13.42 -25.18
N LYS A 279 -14.05 -12.90 -24.21
CA LYS A 279 -13.01 -13.66 -23.49
C LYS A 279 -13.54 -14.33 -22.21
N GLY A 280 -14.70 -13.94 -21.70
CA GLY A 280 -15.23 -14.44 -20.42
C GLY A 280 -14.35 -14.06 -19.23
N ILE A 281 -13.81 -12.83 -19.21
CA ILE A 281 -12.90 -12.36 -18.16
C ILE A 281 -13.68 -11.93 -16.92
N THR A 282 -13.10 -12.21 -15.74
CA THR A 282 -13.58 -11.64 -14.47
C THR A 282 -12.75 -10.40 -14.10
N ILE A 283 -13.43 -9.30 -13.79
CA ILE A 283 -12.80 -8.05 -13.32
C ILE A 283 -13.16 -7.83 -11.86
N TYR A 284 -12.14 -7.65 -11.00
CA TYR A 284 -12.28 -7.31 -9.58
C TYR A 284 -11.84 -5.88 -9.34
N GLY A 285 -12.73 -5.04 -8.81
CA GLY A 285 -12.35 -3.73 -8.27
C GLY A 285 -11.81 -3.90 -6.86
N ILE A 286 -10.60 -3.39 -6.62
CA ILE A 286 -9.90 -3.53 -5.34
C ILE A 286 -9.77 -2.16 -4.69
N PHE A 287 -10.27 -2.02 -3.47
CA PHE A 287 -10.13 -0.80 -2.69
C PHE A 287 -9.58 -1.11 -1.29
N GLY A 288 -8.42 -0.57 -0.99
CA GLY A 288 -7.78 -0.73 0.31
C GLY A 288 -7.51 -2.19 0.69
N ARG A 289 -7.58 -2.47 1.97
CA ARG A 289 -7.37 -3.78 2.62
C ARG A 289 -8.69 -4.29 3.17
N ARG A 290 -9.01 -5.55 2.98
CA ARG A 290 -10.16 -6.16 3.68
C ARG A 290 -9.82 -6.29 5.17
N ILE A 291 -10.43 -5.45 5.98
CA ILE A 291 -10.25 -5.40 7.43
C ILE A 291 -11.11 -6.52 8.06
N TRP A 292 -10.59 -7.59 8.69
CA TRP A 292 -9.18 -7.87 9.03
C TRP A 292 -8.59 -9.02 8.22
N ASP A 293 -9.31 -9.59 7.29
CA ASP A 293 -8.93 -10.79 6.53
C ASP A 293 -7.53 -10.66 5.89
N THR A 294 -7.24 -9.49 5.30
CA THR A 294 -5.93 -9.25 4.68
C THR A 294 -4.82 -9.07 5.69
N TRP A 295 -5.12 -8.60 6.92
CA TRP A 295 -4.15 -8.44 7.98
C TRP A 295 -3.65 -9.77 8.52
N GLU A 296 -4.53 -10.74 8.72
CA GLU A 296 -4.15 -12.10 9.15
C GLU A 296 -3.17 -12.72 8.17
N ARG A 297 -3.47 -12.64 6.88
CA ARG A 297 -2.61 -13.17 5.83
C ARG A 297 -1.29 -12.39 5.71
N THR A 298 -1.34 -11.06 5.74
CA THR A 298 -0.17 -10.18 5.74
C THR A 298 0.77 -10.52 6.88
N SER A 299 0.25 -10.59 8.10
CA SER A 299 1.02 -10.93 9.28
C SER A 299 1.64 -12.33 9.17
N SER A 300 0.89 -13.32 8.69
CA SER A 300 1.40 -14.68 8.47
C SER A 300 2.57 -14.68 7.48
N TYR A 301 2.46 -13.99 6.34
CA TYR A 301 3.54 -13.96 5.34
C TYR A 301 4.82 -13.33 5.86
N LEU A 302 4.69 -12.18 6.50
CA LEU A 302 5.85 -11.42 6.93
C LEU A 302 6.51 -12.00 8.20
N SER A 303 5.71 -12.51 9.15
CA SER A 303 6.25 -13.08 10.38
C SER A 303 6.90 -14.45 10.20
N THR A 304 6.45 -15.25 9.24
CA THR A 304 7.05 -16.55 8.92
C THR A 304 8.19 -16.48 7.91
N GLY A 305 8.43 -15.29 7.31
CA GLY A 305 9.39 -15.14 6.23
C GLY A 305 8.97 -15.81 4.91
N LYS A 306 7.69 -16.19 4.77
CA LYS A 306 7.16 -16.74 3.51
C LYS A 306 7.31 -15.75 2.35
N VAL A 307 7.22 -14.47 2.65
CA VAL A 307 7.52 -13.36 1.73
C VAL A 307 8.55 -12.45 2.38
N ASP A 308 9.69 -12.26 1.72
CA ASP A 308 10.71 -11.30 2.11
C ASP A 308 10.50 -9.97 1.39
N VAL A 309 10.14 -8.94 2.15
CA VAL A 309 9.99 -7.56 1.65
C VAL A 309 11.20 -6.68 1.97
N THR A 310 12.25 -7.22 2.57
CA THR A 310 13.47 -6.46 2.91
C THR A 310 14.08 -5.73 1.71
N PRO A 311 14.12 -6.32 0.48
CA PRO A 311 14.65 -5.61 -0.68
C PRO A 311 13.86 -4.36 -1.08
N LEU A 312 12.60 -4.25 -0.62
CA LEU A 312 11.75 -3.10 -0.88
C LEU A 312 12.16 -1.87 -0.05
N ILE A 313 12.77 -2.07 1.14
CA ILE A 313 13.23 -0.98 2.01
C ILE A 313 14.58 -0.49 1.49
N THR A 314 14.56 0.53 0.68
CA THR A 314 15.79 1.01 0.00
C THR A 314 16.49 2.16 0.72
N HIS A 315 15.75 2.94 1.51
CA HIS A 315 16.28 4.11 2.20
C HIS A 315 15.68 4.25 3.60
N ARG A 316 16.49 4.80 4.51
CA ARG A 316 16.13 5.09 5.91
C ARG A 316 16.60 6.48 6.25
N PHE A 317 15.73 7.25 6.90
CA PHE A 317 16.03 8.60 7.35
C PHE A 317 15.49 8.81 8.76
N PRO A 318 16.18 9.59 9.62
CA PRO A 318 15.54 10.16 10.81
C PRO A 318 14.40 11.09 10.38
N LEU A 319 13.44 11.33 11.27
CA LEU A 319 12.30 12.20 10.97
C LEU A 319 12.73 13.62 10.60
N ASP A 320 13.80 14.11 11.23
CA ASP A 320 14.32 15.47 11.00
C ASP A 320 14.91 15.65 9.58
N ASP A 321 15.24 14.55 8.87
CA ASP A 321 15.70 14.56 7.49
C ASP A 321 14.54 14.31 6.50
N PHE A 322 13.30 14.60 6.90
CA PHE A 322 12.12 14.42 6.05
C PHE A 322 12.21 15.11 4.68
N PRO A 323 12.76 16.32 4.52
CA PRO A 323 12.92 16.94 3.21
C PRO A 323 13.75 16.09 2.25
N GLU A 324 14.86 15.51 2.72
CA GLU A 324 15.74 14.62 1.98
C GLU A 324 15.04 13.29 1.65
N ALA A 325 14.32 12.74 2.61
CA ALA A 325 13.51 11.52 2.43
C ALA A 325 12.44 11.71 1.35
N MET A 326 11.75 12.86 1.36
CA MET A 326 10.75 13.21 0.34
C MET A 326 11.41 13.43 -1.03
N ALA A 327 12.56 14.11 -1.10
CA ALA A 327 13.32 14.27 -2.33
C ALA A 327 13.75 12.91 -2.90
N GLN A 328 14.21 11.99 -2.05
CA GLN A 328 14.55 10.61 -2.46
C GLN A 328 13.32 9.86 -2.99
N MET A 329 12.17 9.96 -2.32
CA MET A 329 10.92 9.37 -2.80
C MET A 329 10.52 9.90 -4.18
N LYS A 330 10.63 11.21 -4.40
CA LYS A 330 10.28 11.88 -5.67
C LYS A 330 11.30 11.62 -6.79
N SER A 331 12.52 11.23 -6.48
CA SER A 331 13.55 10.90 -7.48
C SER A 331 13.20 9.70 -8.36
N GLY A 332 12.22 8.87 -7.94
CA GLY A 332 11.87 7.60 -8.57
C GLY A 332 12.92 6.50 -8.37
N ARG A 333 13.99 6.75 -7.62
CA ARG A 333 15.08 5.79 -7.32
C ARG A 333 14.93 5.21 -5.91
N SER A 334 13.71 4.85 -5.57
CA SER A 334 13.37 4.22 -4.28
C SER A 334 12.29 3.15 -4.46
N GLY A 335 12.38 2.13 -3.63
CA GLY A 335 11.27 1.25 -3.27
C GLY A 335 10.45 1.91 -2.17
N LYS A 336 10.69 1.54 -0.91
CA LYS A 336 10.16 2.24 0.27
C LYS A 336 11.24 3.08 0.93
N VAL A 337 10.85 4.28 1.30
CA VAL A 337 11.61 5.20 2.14
C VAL A 337 11.01 5.16 3.53
N VAL A 338 11.79 4.77 4.52
CA VAL A 338 11.36 4.61 5.92
C VAL A 338 11.88 5.78 6.75
N LEU A 339 11.01 6.35 7.56
CA LEU A 339 11.30 7.36 8.57
C LEU A 339 11.39 6.70 9.95
N LEU A 340 12.38 7.11 10.74
CA LEU A 340 12.66 6.61 12.09
C LEU A 340 12.48 7.77 13.09
N PRO A 341 11.27 8.00 13.66
CA PRO A 341 10.98 9.16 14.49
C PRO A 341 11.68 9.17 15.85
N THR A 342 12.12 8.01 16.34
CA THR A 342 12.79 7.86 17.66
C THR A 342 14.32 7.86 17.58
N GLY A 343 14.88 8.07 16.39
CA GLY A 343 16.32 7.96 16.13
C GLY A 343 16.74 6.49 15.95
N GLY A 344 17.49 6.18 14.90
CA GLY A 344 18.05 4.84 14.68
C GLY A 344 19.23 4.56 15.59
#